data_7fd0ed9f04f7bcdb7d77c7e96c3a35b8
#
_entry.id   7fd0ed9f04f7bcdb7d77c7e96c3a35b8
#
_cell.length_a   1.000
_cell.length_b   1.000
_cell.length_c   1.000
_cell.angle_alpha   90.00
_cell.angle_beta   90.00
_cell.angle_gamma   90.00
#
_symmetry.space_group_name_H-M   'P 1'
#
loop_
_entity.id
_entity.type
_entity.pdbx_description
1 polymer ?
#
loop_
_entity_poly.entity_id
_entity_poly.type
_entity_poly.pdbx_seq_one_letter_code
_entity_poly.pdbx_strand_id
1 'polypeptide(L)'
;AYNGDDVSLVSPVFDLSTATSAKLVFNHKYAMHGYEYSWANYYYDGARVEISTDGGSSWNGLAVTDGEGYGGTVYNYAYYGNPLRTQEAFVMSSGAFVTTECRLDAYTGAGFDNIQIRFRLGGTFFNNPTSWEIDDVGIYGLGFDLAMTSGSTPYTLEVGEETTFTTSFKNQGAGDLGPSGAVTSAFATAYVNNVDGTEV
;
A
#
# COMPACT_ATOMS: atom_id res chain seq x y z
N ALA A 1 15.71 31.32 12.60
CA ALA A 1 15.73 29.90 12.13
C ALA A 1 15.62 29.94 10.62
N TYR A 2 16.42 29.17 9.92
CA TYR A 2 16.26 28.96 8.48
C TYR A 2 15.10 27.97 8.27
N ASN A 3 14.28 28.23 7.27
CA ASN A 3 13.23 27.29 6.88
C ASN A 3 13.78 26.41 5.76
N GLY A 4 13.75 25.12 5.96
CA GLY A 4 13.96 24.15 4.89
C GLY A 4 12.72 24.00 4.01
N ASP A 5 12.86 23.24 2.94
CA ASP A 5 11.76 22.95 2.04
C ASP A 5 10.78 21.98 2.70
N ASP A 6 9.48 22.22 2.52
CA ASP A 6 8.38 21.37 2.97
C ASP A 6 7.35 21.25 1.84
N VAL A 7 7.45 20.18 1.08
CA VAL A 7 6.62 19.96 -0.11
C VAL A 7 5.74 18.73 0.11
N SER A 8 4.48 18.82 -0.27
CA SER A 8 3.54 17.72 -0.09
C SER A 8 2.65 17.52 -1.32
N LEU A 9 2.48 16.25 -1.70
CA LEU A 9 1.44 15.79 -2.60
C LEU A 9 0.37 15.10 -1.75
N VAL A 10 -0.87 15.59 -1.79
CA VAL A 10 -1.98 15.11 -0.96
C VAL A 10 -3.04 14.48 -1.84
N SER A 11 -3.53 13.31 -1.45
CA SER A 11 -4.63 12.64 -2.14
C SER A 11 -5.95 13.38 -1.97
N PRO A 12 -6.95 13.16 -2.85
CA PRO A 12 -8.33 13.40 -2.48
C PRO A 12 -8.71 12.66 -1.20
N VAL A 13 -9.80 13.10 -0.55
CA VAL A 13 -10.41 12.34 0.55
C VAL A 13 -11.01 11.04 -0.02
N PHE A 14 -10.84 9.94 0.70
CA PHE A 14 -11.45 8.65 0.40
C PHE A 14 -12.02 8.00 1.66
N ASP A 15 -12.91 7.04 1.47
CA ASP A 15 -13.69 6.40 2.52
C ASP A 15 -13.26 4.93 2.67
N LEU A 16 -12.82 4.55 3.87
CA LEU A 16 -12.52 3.18 4.27
C LEU A 16 -13.48 2.66 5.35
N SER A 17 -14.60 3.35 5.61
CA SER A 17 -15.53 3.01 6.70
C SER A 17 -16.22 1.64 6.50
N THR A 18 -16.32 1.17 5.28
CA THR A 18 -16.87 -0.15 4.95
C THR A 18 -15.81 -1.21 4.63
N ALA A 19 -14.56 -0.80 4.53
CA ALA A 19 -13.46 -1.73 4.30
C ALA A 19 -13.16 -2.53 5.59
N THR A 20 -12.77 -3.77 5.43
CA THR A 20 -12.29 -4.62 6.52
C THR A 20 -10.78 -4.69 6.56
N SER A 21 -10.13 -4.40 5.45
CA SER A 21 -8.69 -4.37 5.29
C SER A 21 -8.34 -3.52 4.07
N ALA A 22 -7.23 -2.81 4.12
CA ALA A 22 -6.75 -2.01 3.00
C ALA A 22 -5.23 -1.88 3.01
N LYS A 23 -4.66 -1.57 1.83
CA LYS A 23 -3.26 -1.19 1.69
C LYS A 23 -3.10 -0.07 0.66
N LEU A 24 -2.13 0.78 0.91
CA LEU A 24 -1.54 1.68 -0.07
C LEU A 24 -0.38 0.97 -0.76
N VAL A 25 -0.32 1.06 -2.08
CA VAL A 25 0.83 0.62 -2.88
C VAL A 25 1.21 1.75 -3.82
N PHE A 26 2.49 1.98 -3.99
CA PHE A 26 3.00 2.96 -4.94
C PHE A 26 4.40 2.59 -5.43
N ASN A 27 4.71 3.01 -6.65
CA ASN A 27 6.05 2.97 -7.19
C ASN A 27 6.70 4.34 -7.01
N HIS A 28 7.97 4.35 -6.64
CA HIS A 28 8.68 5.61 -6.48
C HIS A 28 10.17 5.46 -6.72
N LYS A 29 10.77 6.60 -7.05
CA LYS A 29 12.21 6.75 -7.16
C LYS A 29 12.62 8.05 -6.48
N TYR A 30 13.70 8.01 -5.72
CA TYR A 30 14.13 9.17 -4.96
C TYR A 30 15.64 9.34 -4.94
N ALA A 31 16.06 10.59 -4.76
CA ALA A 31 17.43 11.00 -4.47
C ALA A 31 17.38 12.13 -3.44
N MET A 32 17.87 11.83 -2.24
CA MET A 32 17.88 12.72 -1.07
C MET A 32 19.31 13.06 -0.69
N HIS A 33 19.50 14.29 -0.21
CA HIS A 33 20.82 14.71 0.25
C HIS A 33 21.16 14.12 1.61
N GLY A 34 22.33 13.51 1.68
CA GLY A 34 22.86 12.89 2.90
C GLY A 34 24.27 12.38 2.72
N TYR A 35 24.88 11.96 3.80
CA TYR A 35 26.19 11.33 3.81
C TYR A 35 26.21 10.13 4.75
N GLU A 36 26.81 9.06 4.30
CA GLU A 36 27.09 7.88 5.11
C GLU A 36 28.61 7.74 5.31
N TYR A 37 29.00 7.79 6.54
CA TYR A 37 30.40 7.56 6.96
C TYR A 37 30.48 6.28 7.77
N SER A 38 31.67 5.69 7.85
CA SER A 38 31.88 4.47 8.64
C SER A 38 31.57 4.61 10.14
N TRP A 39 31.43 5.84 10.63
CA TRP A 39 31.21 6.18 12.04
C TRP A 39 29.90 6.92 12.32
N ALA A 40 29.22 7.48 11.32
CA ALA A 40 27.90 8.12 11.45
C ALA A 40 27.23 8.39 10.11
N ASN A 41 25.89 8.41 10.10
CA ASN A 41 25.08 8.78 8.96
C ASN A 41 24.41 10.13 9.21
N TYR A 42 24.38 10.97 8.20
CA TYR A 42 23.79 12.30 8.24
C TYR A 42 22.80 12.43 7.06
N TYR A 43 21.53 12.16 7.29
CA TYR A 43 20.46 12.31 6.31
C TYR A 43 19.83 13.67 6.45
N TYR A 44 20.19 14.60 5.58
CA TYR A 44 19.75 15.99 5.66
C TYR A 44 18.35 16.18 5.09
N ASP A 45 18.05 15.49 4.01
CA ASP A 45 16.75 15.51 3.36
C ASP A 45 16.11 14.12 3.46
N GLY A 46 14.77 14.10 3.35
CA GLY A 46 14.04 12.86 3.42
C GLY A 46 12.61 12.98 2.94
N ALA A 47 12.02 11.87 2.62
CA ALA A 47 10.62 11.78 2.22
C ALA A 47 9.89 10.72 3.03
N ARG A 48 8.61 10.95 3.31
CA ARG A 48 7.78 9.97 4.02
C ARG A 48 6.34 10.02 3.59
N VAL A 49 5.66 8.93 3.85
CA VAL A 49 4.21 8.84 3.69
C VAL A 49 3.52 9.12 5.01
N GLU A 50 2.47 9.89 4.98
CA GLU A 50 1.67 10.23 6.15
C GLU A 50 0.19 10.04 5.86
N ILE A 51 -0.60 9.77 6.88
CA ILE A 51 -2.04 9.58 6.81
C ILE A 51 -2.75 10.58 7.71
N SER A 52 -3.87 11.08 7.22
CA SER A 52 -4.85 11.85 7.99
C SER A 52 -6.16 11.07 8.07
N THR A 53 -6.81 11.10 9.21
CA THR A 53 -8.14 10.53 9.46
C THR A 53 -9.20 11.60 9.72
N ASP A 54 -8.83 12.87 9.56
CA ASP A 54 -9.64 14.04 9.89
C ASP A 54 -9.69 15.08 8.73
N GLY A 55 -9.56 14.59 7.49
CA GLY A 55 -9.61 15.41 6.28
C GLY A 55 -8.43 16.40 6.14
N GLY A 56 -7.26 16.00 6.61
CA GLY A 56 -6.04 16.79 6.45
C GLY A 56 -5.76 17.77 7.59
N SER A 57 -6.56 17.76 8.66
CA SER A 57 -6.35 18.64 9.81
C SER A 57 -5.14 18.21 10.65
N SER A 58 -4.91 16.90 10.77
CA SER A 58 -3.73 16.33 11.41
C SER A 58 -3.13 15.19 10.59
N TRP A 59 -1.84 14.93 10.77
CA TRP A 59 -1.08 13.95 9.99
C TRP A 59 -0.20 13.08 10.88
N ASN A 60 -0.26 11.77 10.67
CA ASN A 60 0.57 10.78 11.31
C ASN A 60 1.43 10.05 10.29
N GLY A 61 2.64 9.69 10.66
CA GLY A 61 3.50 8.88 9.81
C GLY A 61 2.92 7.51 9.57
N LEU A 62 2.94 7.07 8.33
CA LEU A 62 2.50 5.74 7.94
C LEU A 62 3.71 4.81 7.87
N ALA A 63 3.63 3.66 8.53
CA ALA A 63 4.68 2.67 8.49
C ALA A 63 4.69 1.94 7.14
N VAL A 64 5.89 1.71 6.61
CA VAL A 64 6.08 0.79 5.48
C VAL A 64 6.00 -0.64 5.99
N THR A 65 5.26 -1.48 5.29
CA THR A 65 5.02 -2.87 5.70
C THR A 65 5.61 -3.89 4.74
N ASP A 66 5.88 -3.51 3.49
CA ASP A 66 6.53 -4.37 2.51
C ASP A 66 7.20 -3.51 1.41
N GLY A 67 8.15 -4.11 0.69
CA GLY A 67 8.91 -3.46 -0.37
C GLY A 67 10.03 -2.57 0.17
N GLU A 68 10.26 -1.43 -0.51
CA GLU A 68 11.27 -0.46 -0.09
C GLU A 68 10.85 0.25 1.18
N GLY A 69 11.61 0.07 2.24
CA GLY A 69 11.39 0.66 3.56
C GLY A 69 12.05 2.04 3.74
N TYR A 70 11.73 2.69 4.86
CA TYR A 70 12.47 3.88 5.28
C TYR A 70 13.93 3.51 5.57
N GLY A 71 14.86 4.19 4.89
CA GLY A 71 16.28 3.93 4.97
C GLY A 71 16.97 4.50 6.20
N GLY A 72 16.32 5.44 6.91
CA GLY A 72 16.90 6.04 8.10
C GLY A 72 16.11 7.20 8.68
N THR A 73 16.70 7.86 9.68
CA THR A 73 16.09 8.99 10.40
C THR A 73 16.75 10.28 9.96
N VAL A 74 15.92 11.26 9.58
CA VAL A 74 16.39 12.60 9.18
C VAL A 74 17.14 13.26 10.36
N TYR A 75 18.31 13.83 10.05
CA TYR A 75 19.26 14.34 11.03
C TYR A 75 18.64 15.40 11.93
N ASN A 76 18.85 15.23 13.24
CA ASN A 76 18.28 16.10 14.28
C ASN A 76 19.13 17.34 14.49
N TYR A 77 19.13 18.26 13.52
CA TYR A 77 19.78 19.56 13.72
C TYR A 77 18.86 20.70 13.29
N ALA A 78 18.28 21.38 14.28
CA ALA A 78 17.27 22.41 14.08
C ALA A 78 17.72 23.57 13.19
N TYR A 79 19.01 23.85 13.13
CA TYR A 79 19.58 24.91 12.29
C TYR A 79 19.33 24.68 10.79
N TYR A 80 19.29 23.44 10.34
CA TYR A 80 19.07 23.10 8.93
C TYR A 80 17.62 23.24 8.48
N GLY A 81 16.68 23.39 9.41
CA GLY A 81 15.29 23.75 9.12
C GLY A 81 14.45 22.63 8.53
N ASN A 82 14.96 21.39 8.37
CA ASN A 82 14.18 20.31 7.80
C ASN A 82 12.95 19.98 8.67
N PRO A 83 11.72 20.01 8.10
CA PRO A 83 10.49 19.74 8.85
C PRO A 83 10.33 18.27 9.27
N LEU A 84 11.06 17.34 8.62
CA LEU A 84 11.05 15.90 8.94
C LEU A 84 12.16 15.48 9.90
N ARG A 85 12.92 16.42 10.49
CA ARG A 85 13.98 16.08 11.46
C ARG A 85 13.47 15.11 12.53
N THR A 86 14.27 14.13 12.89
CA THR A 86 13.95 13.03 13.82
C THR A 86 12.90 12.02 13.35
N GLN A 87 12.42 12.14 12.13
CA GLN A 87 11.45 11.22 11.56
C GLN A 87 12.16 10.17 10.71
N GLU A 88 11.64 8.95 10.71
CA GLU A 88 12.01 7.93 9.73
C GLU A 88 11.54 8.36 8.35
N ALA A 89 12.39 8.16 7.34
CA ALA A 89 12.15 8.62 5.99
C ALA A 89 12.89 7.77 4.94
N PHE A 90 12.46 7.84 3.70
CA PHE A 90 13.27 7.45 2.56
C PHE A 90 14.41 8.46 2.46
N VAL A 91 15.65 7.97 2.50
CA VAL A 91 16.87 8.77 2.53
C VAL A 91 17.87 8.24 1.51
N MET A 92 18.86 9.04 1.13
CA MET A 92 19.85 8.72 0.11
C MET A 92 19.21 8.53 -1.28
N SER A 93 19.31 7.35 -1.89
CA SER A 93 18.78 7.11 -3.23
C SER A 93 18.33 5.67 -3.41
N SER A 94 17.18 5.49 -4.04
CA SER A 94 16.72 4.16 -4.50
C SER A 94 17.45 3.68 -5.76
N GLY A 95 18.11 4.58 -6.49
CA GLY A 95 18.77 4.27 -7.77
C GLY A 95 17.81 4.01 -8.93
N ALA A 96 16.71 3.31 -8.70
CA ALA A 96 15.68 2.96 -9.65
C ALA A 96 14.28 3.14 -9.04
N PHE A 97 13.23 2.97 -9.85
CA PHE A 97 11.87 2.82 -9.30
C PHE A 97 11.78 1.55 -8.47
N VAL A 98 11.21 1.69 -7.29
CA VAL A 98 10.96 0.63 -6.31
C VAL A 98 9.50 0.69 -5.87
N THR A 99 8.97 -0.46 -5.44
CA THR A 99 7.60 -0.53 -4.93
C THR A 99 7.61 -0.49 -3.41
N THR A 100 6.67 0.25 -2.84
CA THR A 100 6.43 0.33 -1.39
C THR A 100 4.97 0.04 -1.09
N GLU A 101 4.74 -0.73 -0.03
CA GLU A 101 3.41 -1.01 0.51
C GLU A 101 3.29 -0.54 1.96
N CYS A 102 2.13 0.03 2.28
CA CYS A 102 1.76 0.42 3.63
C CYS A 102 0.38 -0.18 3.96
N ARG A 103 0.30 -0.97 5.04
CA ARG A 103 -0.99 -1.50 5.51
C ARG A 103 -1.82 -0.38 6.11
N LEU A 104 -3.11 -0.39 5.77
CA LEU A 104 -4.09 0.58 6.25
C LEU A 104 -5.15 -0.05 7.14
N ASP A 105 -4.97 -1.29 7.60
CA ASP A 105 -5.96 -2.03 8.37
C ASP A 105 -6.38 -1.33 9.66
N ALA A 106 -5.48 -0.58 10.29
CA ALA A 106 -5.76 0.24 11.46
C ALA A 106 -6.65 1.46 11.15
N TYR A 107 -6.91 1.73 9.89
CA TYR A 107 -7.66 2.87 9.38
C TYR A 107 -8.87 2.43 8.54
N THR A 108 -9.42 1.25 8.83
CA THR A 108 -10.61 0.69 8.19
C THR A 108 -11.74 0.53 9.20
N GLY A 109 -12.99 0.47 8.70
CA GLY A 109 -14.18 0.34 9.53
C GLY A 109 -14.80 1.66 9.97
N ALA A 110 -15.82 1.60 10.80
CA ALA A 110 -16.62 2.76 11.21
C ALA A 110 -15.78 3.91 11.74
N GLY A 111 -15.98 5.11 11.22
CA GLY A 111 -15.26 6.33 11.60
C GLY A 111 -14.05 6.68 10.70
N PHE A 112 -13.73 5.85 9.71
CA PHE A 112 -12.67 6.11 8.74
C PHE A 112 -13.23 6.50 7.35
N ASP A 113 -14.13 7.45 7.32
CA ASP A 113 -14.80 8.00 6.13
C ASP A 113 -14.13 9.26 5.56
N ASN A 114 -13.06 9.73 6.19
CA ASN A 114 -12.41 11.00 5.86
C ASN A 114 -10.88 10.87 5.85
N ILE A 115 -10.40 9.90 5.09
CA ILE A 115 -8.98 9.54 4.99
C ILE A 115 -8.29 10.30 3.86
N GLN A 116 -7.08 10.75 4.12
CA GLN A 116 -6.16 11.24 3.09
C GLN A 116 -4.75 10.68 3.30
N ILE A 117 -4.05 10.49 2.21
CA ILE A 117 -2.61 10.16 2.19
C ILE A 117 -1.83 11.39 1.75
N ARG A 118 -0.70 11.62 2.40
CA ARG A 118 0.25 12.66 2.02
C ARG A 118 1.63 12.05 1.80
N PHE A 119 2.20 12.35 0.65
CA PHE A 119 3.61 12.14 0.35
C PHE A 119 4.34 13.44 0.67
N ARG A 120 5.18 13.45 1.69
CA ARG A 120 5.83 14.65 2.20
C ARG A 120 7.34 14.58 2.04
N LEU A 121 7.91 15.55 1.35
CA LEU A 121 9.34 15.74 1.17
C LEU A 121 9.79 16.89 2.09
N GLY A 122 10.77 16.62 2.93
CA GLY A 122 11.43 17.62 3.76
C GLY A 122 12.89 17.80 3.33
N GLY A 123 13.24 19.02 3.01
CA GLY A 123 14.61 19.40 2.65
C GLY A 123 15.23 20.40 3.64
N THR A 124 16.54 20.50 3.58
CA THR A 124 17.30 21.55 4.27
C THR A 124 17.34 22.82 3.40
N PHE A 125 17.70 23.94 3.99
CA PHE A 125 17.86 25.21 3.25
C PHE A 125 19.07 25.21 2.28
N PHE A 126 19.88 24.18 2.26
CA PHE A 126 20.94 24.03 1.27
C PHE A 126 20.34 23.60 -0.06
N ASN A 127 20.62 24.34 -1.12
CA ASN A 127 20.18 24.04 -2.48
C ASN A 127 20.88 22.78 -3.06
N ASN A 128 20.68 21.64 -2.44
CA ASN A 128 21.15 20.37 -2.97
C ASN A 128 20.05 19.76 -3.85
N PRO A 129 20.43 19.09 -4.93
CA PRO A 129 19.43 18.40 -5.76
C PRO A 129 18.76 17.29 -4.94
N THR A 130 17.47 17.47 -4.69
CA THR A 130 16.62 16.50 -4.02
C THR A 130 15.40 16.25 -4.88
N SER A 131 15.06 15.01 -5.11
CA SER A 131 13.93 14.63 -5.95
C SER A 131 13.18 13.42 -5.38
N TRP A 132 11.87 13.41 -5.59
CA TRP A 132 11.01 12.27 -5.36
C TRP A 132 10.00 12.14 -6.49
N GLU A 133 10.12 11.10 -7.27
CA GLU A 133 9.22 10.72 -8.34
C GLU A 133 8.27 9.65 -7.80
N ILE A 134 6.96 9.80 -7.99
CA ILE A 134 5.93 8.90 -7.48
C ILE A 134 5.03 8.52 -8.65
N ASP A 135 4.74 7.22 -8.78
CA ASP A 135 3.90 6.66 -9.83
C ASP A 135 3.06 5.49 -9.30
N ASP A 136 2.07 5.07 -10.08
CA ASP A 136 1.22 3.90 -9.82
C ASP A 136 0.63 3.86 -8.39
N VAL A 137 0.19 5.00 -7.88
CA VAL A 137 -0.39 5.10 -6.54
C VAL A 137 -1.78 4.48 -6.53
N GLY A 138 -1.97 3.46 -5.69
CA GLY A 138 -3.27 2.79 -5.53
C GLY A 138 -3.60 2.47 -4.07
N ILE A 139 -4.87 2.60 -3.74
CA ILE A 139 -5.45 2.07 -2.49
C ILE A 139 -6.23 0.81 -2.86
N TYR A 140 -5.83 -0.29 -2.28
CA TYR A 140 -6.43 -1.60 -2.54
C TYR A 140 -7.15 -2.08 -1.29
N GLY A 141 -8.45 -2.32 -1.41
CA GLY A 141 -9.17 -3.09 -0.40
C GLY A 141 -8.69 -4.53 -0.46
N LEU A 142 -8.23 -5.05 0.66
CA LEU A 142 -7.87 -6.44 0.78
C LEU A 142 -9.14 -7.21 1.14
N GLY A 143 -10.01 -7.39 0.14
CA GLY A 143 -11.13 -8.30 0.20
C GLY A 143 -10.68 -9.75 0.04
N PHE A 144 -11.62 -10.68 0.14
CA PHE A 144 -11.35 -12.06 -0.21
C PHE A 144 -11.13 -12.14 -1.73
N ASP A 145 -9.94 -12.52 -2.14
CA ASP A 145 -9.66 -12.95 -3.51
C ASP A 145 -9.57 -14.46 -3.52
N LEU A 146 -10.70 -15.11 -3.82
CA LEU A 146 -10.79 -16.56 -3.88
C LEU A 146 -10.39 -17.01 -5.28
N ALA A 147 -9.16 -17.49 -5.41
CA ALA A 147 -8.73 -18.16 -6.63
C ALA A 147 -8.98 -19.67 -6.54
N MET A 148 -9.57 -20.22 -7.58
CA MET A 148 -9.67 -21.65 -7.75
C MET A 148 -8.26 -22.23 -7.98
N THR A 149 -7.81 -23.08 -7.06
CA THR A 149 -6.47 -23.69 -7.12
C THR A 149 -6.46 -25.08 -7.75
N SER A 150 -7.58 -25.76 -7.70
CA SER A 150 -7.78 -27.05 -8.35
C SER A 150 -9.27 -27.34 -8.55
N GLY A 151 -9.60 -28.09 -9.56
CA GLY A 151 -10.94 -28.57 -9.78
C GLY A 151 -10.87 -29.88 -10.57
N SER A 152 -11.76 -30.80 -10.29
CA SER A 152 -11.98 -31.99 -11.10
C SER A 152 -13.33 -31.86 -11.79
N THR A 153 -13.34 -31.89 -13.10
CA THR A 153 -14.56 -31.98 -13.90
C THR A 153 -14.53 -33.30 -14.68
N PRO A 154 -15.64 -34.01 -14.80
CA PRO A 154 -15.70 -35.09 -15.78
C PRO A 154 -15.50 -34.48 -17.19
N TYR A 155 -14.82 -35.22 -18.05
CA TYR A 155 -14.52 -34.79 -19.42
C TYR A 155 -15.76 -34.73 -20.32
N THR A 156 -16.84 -35.38 -19.94
CA THR A 156 -18.13 -35.38 -20.64
C THR A 156 -19.28 -35.37 -19.66
N LEU A 157 -20.25 -34.50 -19.91
CA LEU A 157 -21.52 -34.46 -19.22
C LEU A 157 -22.59 -34.93 -20.19
N GLU A 158 -23.43 -35.90 -19.76
CA GLU A 158 -24.60 -36.32 -20.52
C GLU A 158 -25.82 -35.50 -20.08
N VAL A 159 -26.66 -35.12 -21.03
CA VAL A 159 -27.86 -34.29 -20.74
C VAL A 159 -28.82 -35.11 -19.83
N GLY A 160 -29.10 -34.51 -18.65
CA GLY A 160 -30.03 -35.09 -17.67
C GLY A 160 -29.34 -35.89 -16.56
N GLU A 161 -28.01 -35.97 -16.53
CA GLU A 161 -27.27 -36.55 -15.42
C GLU A 161 -26.79 -35.52 -14.42
N GLU A 162 -27.00 -35.78 -13.11
CA GLU A 162 -26.37 -34.98 -12.04
C GLU A 162 -24.90 -35.37 -11.91
N THR A 163 -24.04 -34.40 -11.98
CA THR A 163 -22.62 -34.60 -11.78
C THR A 163 -22.08 -33.73 -10.64
N THR A 164 -21.24 -34.33 -9.80
CA THR A 164 -20.56 -33.63 -8.72
C THR A 164 -19.13 -33.33 -9.15
N PHE A 165 -18.74 -32.07 -9.12
CA PHE A 165 -17.33 -31.69 -9.24
C PHE A 165 -16.83 -31.07 -7.95
N THR A 166 -15.59 -31.37 -7.61
CA THR A 166 -14.92 -30.79 -6.43
C THR A 166 -13.94 -29.75 -6.89
N THR A 167 -14.00 -28.61 -6.25
CA THR A 167 -13.06 -27.54 -6.51
C THR A 167 -12.47 -27.00 -5.21
N SER A 168 -11.21 -26.61 -5.24
CA SER A 168 -10.51 -26.03 -4.11
C SER A 168 -10.22 -24.57 -4.39
N PHE A 169 -10.53 -23.74 -3.41
CA PHE A 169 -10.25 -22.30 -3.46
C PHE A 169 -9.15 -21.96 -2.46
N LYS A 170 -8.31 -21.03 -2.84
CA LYS A 170 -7.34 -20.40 -1.95
C LYS A 170 -7.63 -18.90 -1.88
N ASN A 171 -7.68 -18.38 -0.66
CA ASN A 171 -7.68 -16.94 -0.48
C ASN A 171 -6.29 -16.39 -0.86
N GLN A 172 -6.22 -15.56 -1.90
CA GLN A 172 -5.01 -14.86 -2.32
C GLN A 172 -4.98 -13.43 -1.80
N GLY A 173 -6.10 -12.91 -1.30
CA GLY A 173 -6.19 -11.65 -0.61
C GLY A 173 -5.61 -11.73 0.81
N ALA A 174 -5.28 -10.59 1.40
CA ALA A 174 -4.79 -10.52 2.78
C ALA A 174 -5.91 -10.54 3.83
N GLY A 175 -7.17 -10.63 3.41
CA GLY A 175 -8.32 -10.75 4.31
C GLY A 175 -8.37 -12.14 4.96
N ASP A 176 -8.75 -12.18 6.25
CA ASP A 176 -8.97 -13.43 6.97
C ASP A 176 -10.34 -14.03 6.60
N LEU A 177 -10.42 -15.35 6.49
CA LEU A 177 -11.67 -16.08 6.25
C LEU A 177 -12.52 -16.25 7.52
N GLY A 178 -12.23 -15.47 8.57
CA GLY A 178 -12.90 -15.50 9.87
C GLY A 178 -12.14 -16.34 10.92
N PRO A 179 -12.58 -16.33 12.17
CA PRO A 179 -11.82 -16.85 13.32
C PRO A 179 -11.50 -18.36 13.29
N SER A 180 -12.02 -19.08 12.32
CA SER A 180 -11.71 -20.50 12.11
C SER A 180 -11.19 -20.81 10.69
N GLY A 181 -10.92 -19.80 9.87
CA GLY A 181 -10.59 -19.98 8.46
C GLY A 181 -11.76 -20.51 7.61
N ALA A 182 -12.97 -20.55 8.19
CA ALA A 182 -14.14 -21.03 7.49
C ALA A 182 -14.80 -19.92 6.67
N VAL A 183 -15.03 -20.17 5.41
CA VAL A 183 -15.86 -19.33 4.55
C VAL A 183 -17.31 -19.50 4.97
N THR A 184 -17.95 -18.45 5.50
CA THR A 184 -19.36 -18.51 5.88
C THR A 184 -20.31 -18.45 4.69
N SER A 185 -19.86 -17.96 3.54
CA SER A 185 -20.54 -18.09 2.25
C SER A 185 -19.54 -17.83 1.10
N ALA A 186 -19.47 -18.76 0.17
CA ALA A 186 -18.81 -18.55 -1.12
C ALA A 186 -19.79 -18.92 -2.23
N PHE A 187 -19.87 -18.05 -3.24
CA PHE A 187 -20.67 -18.31 -4.42
C PHE A 187 -19.71 -18.63 -5.57
N ALA A 188 -19.86 -19.81 -6.15
CA ALA A 188 -19.20 -20.15 -7.41
C ALA A 188 -20.28 -20.23 -8.50
N THR A 189 -20.08 -19.54 -9.60
CA THR A 189 -20.89 -19.68 -10.79
C THR A 189 -20.12 -20.53 -11.78
N ALA A 190 -20.66 -21.69 -12.12
CA ALA A 190 -20.14 -22.53 -13.18
C ALA A 190 -20.94 -22.28 -14.46
N TYR A 191 -20.25 -21.99 -15.55
CA TYR A 191 -20.84 -21.92 -16.88
C TYR A 191 -20.57 -23.25 -17.58
N VAL A 192 -21.64 -23.89 -18.06
CA VAL A 192 -21.52 -25.08 -18.88
C VAL A 192 -21.82 -24.68 -20.32
N ASN A 193 -20.86 -24.85 -21.19
CA ASN A 193 -21.00 -24.54 -22.61
C ASN A 193 -21.14 -25.87 -23.40
N ASN A 194 -21.91 -25.82 -24.45
CA ASN A 194 -21.90 -26.85 -25.47
C ASN A 194 -20.52 -26.98 -26.12
N VAL A 195 -20.29 -28.05 -26.82
CA VAL A 195 -19.03 -28.33 -27.56
C VAL A 195 -18.71 -27.22 -28.58
N ASP A 196 -19.72 -26.50 -29.04
CA ASP A 196 -19.62 -25.34 -29.95
C ASP A 196 -19.39 -23.98 -29.25
N GLY A 197 -19.29 -23.97 -27.90
CA GLY A 197 -19.05 -22.77 -27.11
C GLY A 197 -20.31 -21.96 -26.77
N THR A 198 -21.50 -22.44 -27.09
CA THR A 198 -22.78 -21.80 -26.67
C THR A 198 -23.13 -22.17 -25.23
N GLU A 199 -23.61 -21.20 -24.43
CA GLU A 199 -24.16 -21.50 -23.08
C GLU A 199 -25.39 -22.40 -23.17
N VAL A 200 -25.49 -23.37 -22.22
CA VAL A 200 -26.64 -24.25 -22.08
C VAL A 200 -27.73 -23.61 -21.24
#